data_aa8a5808f044c1d65146e0d3e7df5df3
#
_entry.id   aa8a5808f044c1d65146e0d3e7df5df3
#
_cell.length_a   1.000
_cell.length_b   1.000
_cell.length_c   1.000
_cell.angle_alpha   90.00
_cell.angle_beta   90.00
_cell.angle_gamma   90.00
#
_symmetry.space_group_name_H-M   'P 1'
#
loop_
_entity.id
_entity.type
_entity.pdbx_description
1 polymer ?
#
loop_
_entity_poly.entity_id
_entity_poly.type
_entity_poly.pdbx_seq_one_letter_code
_entity_poly.pdbx_strand_id
1 'polypeptide(L)'
;MKASIIDSKVLNALSPLQIAAYLSARGATVRGMFRKRARVWQYGNEEILLPLSRELSDYAVAVHNIFTVIEKIEERSQLQILTDIQHSGYDVIRIRNASDDTATGTLDLMTSVDFVSASRDMLLSAACSAWSNKRRYASRKPQEALNYMDTVRFGQTEYGSFILALLSPVAPVLKQQGVLIDQEEELPYEKKSYPH
;
A
#
# COMPACT_ATOMS: atom_id res chain seq x y z
N MET A 1 -21.75 -11.86 8.88
CA MET A 1 -21.41 -12.91 7.88
C MET A 1 -19.93 -12.71 7.55
N LYS A 2 -19.06 -13.66 7.90
CA LYS A 2 -17.62 -13.57 7.56
C LYS A 2 -17.48 -14.05 6.12
N ALA A 3 -17.04 -13.16 5.21
CA ALA A 3 -16.76 -13.51 3.83
C ALA A 3 -15.34 -14.07 3.74
N SER A 4 -15.17 -15.29 3.26
CA SER A 4 -13.87 -15.91 3.00
C SER A 4 -13.48 -15.66 1.54
N ILE A 5 -12.23 -15.28 1.29
CA ILE A 5 -11.69 -15.06 -0.05
C ILE A 5 -11.17 -16.38 -0.60
N ILE A 6 -11.91 -16.95 -1.57
CA ILE A 6 -11.60 -18.25 -2.20
C ILE A 6 -11.08 -18.04 -3.64
N ASP A 7 -11.27 -16.85 -4.23
CA ASP A 7 -10.89 -16.61 -5.60
C ASP A 7 -9.36 -16.64 -5.76
N SER A 8 -8.87 -17.68 -6.43
CA SER A 8 -7.45 -17.89 -6.68
C SER A 8 -6.81 -16.75 -7.49
N LYS A 9 -7.59 -16.05 -8.35
CA LYS A 9 -7.06 -14.91 -9.12
C LYS A 9 -6.72 -13.74 -8.20
N VAL A 10 -7.59 -13.47 -7.22
CA VAL A 10 -7.37 -12.41 -6.23
C VAL A 10 -6.17 -12.74 -5.34
N LEU A 11 -6.07 -13.99 -4.89
CA LEU A 11 -4.98 -14.45 -4.02
C LEU A 11 -3.63 -14.44 -4.75
N ASN A 12 -3.59 -14.88 -6.03
CA ASN A 12 -2.39 -14.87 -6.86
C ASN A 12 -1.96 -13.46 -7.29
N ALA A 13 -2.85 -12.46 -7.24
CA ALA A 13 -2.50 -11.08 -7.53
C ALA A 13 -1.65 -10.43 -6.44
N LEU A 14 -1.73 -10.94 -5.20
CA LEU A 14 -0.94 -10.43 -4.08
C LEU A 14 0.51 -10.88 -4.20
N SER A 15 1.45 -9.95 -4.03
CA SER A 15 2.87 -10.32 -3.99
C SER A 15 3.30 -10.76 -2.58
N PRO A 16 4.31 -11.65 -2.47
CA PRO A 16 4.91 -11.99 -1.18
C PRO A 16 5.41 -10.76 -0.42
N LEU A 17 5.89 -9.74 -1.15
CA LEU A 17 6.37 -8.48 -0.56
C LEU A 17 5.25 -7.67 0.10
N GLN A 18 4.08 -7.57 -0.54
CA GLN A 18 2.92 -6.88 0.04
C GLN A 18 2.48 -7.55 1.34
N ILE A 19 2.40 -8.89 1.35
CA ILE A 19 2.04 -9.65 2.54
C ILE A 19 3.10 -9.48 3.63
N ALA A 20 4.39 -9.54 3.27
CA ALA A 20 5.49 -9.33 4.21
C ALA A 20 5.48 -7.92 4.81
N ALA A 21 5.24 -6.88 3.99
CA ALA A 21 5.11 -5.51 4.44
C ALA A 21 3.95 -5.34 5.43
N TYR A 22 2.79 -5.93 5.12
CA TYR A 22 1.64 -5.94 6.01
C TYR A 22 1.96 -6.61 7.36
N LEU A 23 2.51 -7.84 7.34
CA LEU A 23 2.89 -8.57 8.54
C LEU A 23 3.89 -7.78 9.40
N SER A 24 4.90 -7.20 8.76
CA SER A 24 5.90 -6.35 9.44
C SER A 24 5.27 -5.12 10.09
N ALA A 25 4.36 -4.44 9.38
CA ALA A 25 3.65 -3.26 9.91
C ALA A 25 2.74 -3.60 11.10
N ARG A 26 2.26 -4.85 11.19
CA ARG A 26 1.45 -5.36 12.30
C ARG A 26 2.28 -5.96 13.45
N GLY A 27 3.61 -5.83 13.39
CA GLY A 27 4.51 -6.29 14.44
C GLY A 27 4.84 -7.79 14.38
N ALA A 28 4.50 -8.49 13.29
CA ALA A 28 4.97 -9.85 13.09
C ALA A 28 6.50 -9.86 12.86
N THR A 29 7.16 -10.93 13.33
CA THR A 29 8.62 -11.06 13.25
C THR A 29 9.03 -12.30 12.46
N VAL A 30 10.11 -12.18 11.68
CA VAL A 30 10.66 -13.32 10.94
C VAL A 30 11.40 -14.24 11.90
N ARG A 31 11.06 -15.53 11.89
CA ARG A 31 11.72 -16.58 12.69
C ARG A 31 12.77 -17.36 11.90
N GLY A 32 12.57 -17.52 10.60
CA GLY A 32 13.48 -18.29 9.76
C GLY A 32 12.91 -18.61 8.38
N MET A 33 13.50 -19.62 7.77
CA MET A 33 13.14 -20.11 6.44
C MET A 33 12.68 -21.55 6.49
N PHE A 34 11.61 -21.88 5.77
CA PHE A 34 11.13 -23.24 5.58
C PHE A 34 11.51 -23.75 4.19
N ARG A 35 12.35 -24.80 4.14
CA ARG A 35 12.79 -25.50 2.90
C ARG A 35 13.28 -24.56 1.77
N LYS A 36 13.79 -23.37 2.09
CA LYS A 36 14.19 -22.32 1.14
C LYS A 36 13.07 -21.86 0.18
N ARG A 37 11.82 -22.18 0.47
CA ARG A 37 10.63 -21.83 -0.37
C ARG A 37 9.65 -20.90 0.31
N ALA A 38 9.66 -20.83 1.64
CA ALA A 38 8.79 -19.98 2.40
C ALA A 38 9.54 -19.36 3.58
N ARG A 39 9.10 -18.17 3.98
CA ARG A 39 9.58 -17.48 5.17
C ARG A 39 8.61 -17.76 6.32
N VAL A 40 9.16 -18.12 7.48
CA VAL A 40 8.39 -18.36 8.70
C VAL A 40 8.26 -17.04 9.44
N TRP A 41 7.03 -16.59 9.64
CA TRP A 41 6.70 -15.42 10.43
C TRP A 41 6.00 -15.84 11.72
N GLN A 42 6.31 -15.16 12.82
CA GLN A 42 5.57 -15.25 14.07
C GLN A 42 4.64 -14.03 14.16
N TYR A 43 3.34 -14.28 14.25
CA TYR A 43 2.34 -13.24 14.46
C TYR A 43 1.45 -13.62 15.64
N GLY A 44 1.55 -12.88 16.74
CA GLY A 44 0.97 -13.33 18.00
C GLY A 44 1.49 -14.70 18.42
N ASN A 45 0.58 -15.64 18.69
CA ASN A 45 0.92 -17.02 19.05
C ASN A 45 0.92 -17.98 17.86
N GLU A 46 0.70 -17.49 16.65
CA GLU A 46 0.58 -18.32 15.43
C GLU A 46 1.81 -18.16 14.54
N GLU A 47 2.17 -19.24 13.83
CA GLU A 47 3.18 -19.23 12.80
C GLU A 47 2.53 -19.10 11.41
N ILE A 48 3.07 -18.23 10.59
CA ILE A 48 2.64 -18.00 9.21
C ILE A 48 3.77 -18.39 8.26
N LEU A 49 3.47 -19.29 7.32
CA LEU A 49 4.38 -19.66 6.26
C LEU A 49 4.08 -18.82 5.01
N LEU A 50 4.91 -17.82 4.75
CA LEU A 50 4.79 -16.96 3.58
C LEU A 50 5.66 -17.49 2.43
N PRO A 51 5.09 -17.95 1.31
CA PRO A 51 5.84 -18.37 0.13
C PRO A 51 6.67 -17.22 -0.43
N LEU A 52 7.85 -17.53 -0.98
CA LEU A 52 8.76 -16.53 -1.57
C LEU A 52 8.44 -16.21 -3.03
N SER A 53 7.71 -17.08 -3.75
CA SER A 53 7.38 -16.91 -5.16
C SER A 53 5.90 -17.19 -5.40
N ARG A 54 5.31 -16.41 -6.30
CA ARG A 54 3.95 -16.61 -6.83
C ARG A 54 3.85 -17.81 -7.80
N GLU A 55 4.98 -18.28 -8.32
CA GLU A 55 5.04 -19.39 -9.28
C GLU A 55 4.78 -20.77 -8.67
N LEU A 56 4.71 -20.84 -7.33
CA LEU A 56 4.38 -22.08 -6.65
C LEU A 56 2.93 -22.47 -6.95
N SER A 57 2.70 -23.71 -7.35
CA SER A 57 1.38 -24.22 -7.74
C SER A 57 0.34 -24.14 -6.60
N ASP A 58 0.80 -24.11 -5.36
CA ASP A 58 -0.01 -24.02 -4.14
C ASP A 58 -0.03 -22.61 -3.52
N TYR A 59 0.48 -21.60 -4.25
CA TYR A 59 0.58 -20.22 -3.74
C TYR A 59 -0.76 -19.66 -3.26
N ALA A 60 -1.83 -19.79 -4.06
CA ALA A 60 -3.15 -19.30 -3.67
C ALA A 60 -3.67 -19.98 -2.40
N VAL A 61 -3.42 -21.29 -2.24
CA VAL A 61 -3.81 -22.05 -1.03
C VAL A 61 -3.03 -21.55 0.18
N ALA A 62 -1.72 -21.33 0.02
CA ALA A 62 -0.88 -20.81 1.09
C ALA A 62 -1.33 -19.40 1.52
N VAL A 63 -1.64 -18.51 0.56
CA VAL A 63 -2.15 -17.16 0.84
C VAL A 63 -3.51 -17.24 1.52
N HIS A 64 -4.42 -18.11 1.09
CA HIS A 64 -5.71 -18.33 1.77
C HIS A 64 -5.52 -18.73 3.24
N ASN A 65 -4.60 -19.65 3.53
CA ASN A 65 -4.28 -20.05 4.90
C ASN A 65 -3.74 -18.87 5.73
N ILE A 66 -2.89 -18.01 5.11
CA ILE A 66 -2.39 -16.79 5.75
C ILE A 66 -3.57 -15.89 6.15
N PHE A 67 -4.53 -15.66 5.24
CA PHE A 67 -5.73 -14.86 5.54
C PHE A 67 -6.54 -15.44 6.69
N THR A 68 -6.70 -16.76 6.74
CA THR A 68 -7.42 -17.44 7.81
C THR A 68 -6.75 -17.23 9.18
N VAL A 69 -5.42 -17.28 9.22
CA VAL A 69 -4.66 -17.02 10.45
C VAL A 69 -4.77 -15.56 10.87
N ILE A 70 -4.58 -14.61 9.92
CA ILE A 70 -4.67 -13.17 10.22
C ILE A 70 -6.10 -12.81 10.70
N GLU A 71 -7.15 -13.33 10.04
CA GLU A 71 -8.55 -13.12 10.42
C GLU A 71 -8.80 -13.54 11.87
N LYS A 72 -8.23 -14.68 12.30
CA LYS A 72 -8.34 -15.20 13.65
C LYS A 72 -7.64 -14.30 14.68
N ILE A 73 -6.45 -13.80 14.34
CA ILE A 73 -5.64 -12.95 15.25
C ILE A 73 -6.24 -11.56 15.38
N GLU A 74 -6.63 -10.95 14.25
CA GLU A 74 -7.07 -9.55 14.22
C GLU A 74 -8.58 -9.39 14.45
N GLU A 75 -9.35 -10.49 14.43
CA GLU A 75 -10.81 -10.50 14.52
C GLU A 75 -11.52 -9.63 13.46
N ARG A 76 -10.86 -9.45 12.31
CA ARG A 76 -11.31 -8.63 11.18
C ARG A 76 -11.72 -9.50 10.00
N SER A 77 -12.55 -8.95 9.10
CA SER A 77 -12.94 -9.67 7.88
C SER A 77 -11.75 -9.80 6.90
N GLN A 78 -11.71 -10.91 6.15
CA GLN A 78 -10.69 -11.14 5.14
C GLN A 78 -10.67 -10.04 4.05
N LEU A 79 -11.83 -9.43 3.77
CA LEU A 79 -11.92 -8.34 2.81
C LEU A 79 -11.19 -7.07 3.30
N GLN A 80 -11.31 -6.73 4.58
CA GLN A 80 -10.56 -5.61 5.17
C GLN A 80 -9.06 -5.89 5.18
N ILE A 81 -8.66 -7.13 5.50
CA ILE A 81 -7.26 -7.56 5.46
C ILE A 81 -6.71 -7.49 4.04
N LEU A 82 -7.48 -7.94 3.03
CA LEU A 82 -7.10 -7.85 1.62
C LEU A 82 -6.84 -6.40 1.21
N THR A 83 -7.75 -5.51 1.53
CA THR A 83 -7.61 -4.08 1.22
C THR A 83 -6.35 -3.50 1.84
N ASP A 84 -6.08 -3.81 3.10
CA ASP A 84 -4.88 -3.33 3.80
C ASP A 84 -3.59 -3.92 3.19
N ILE A 85 -3.58 -5.21 2.81
CA ILE A 85 -2.43 -5.85 2.15
C ILE A 85 -2.19 -5.22 0.77
N GLN A 86 -3.24 -4.97 0.00
CA GLN A 86 -3.11 -4.30 -1.30
C GLN A 86 -2.52 -2.90 -1.18
N HIS A 87 -2.76 -2.23 -0.06
CA HIS A 87 -2.25 -0.89 0.22
C HIS A 87 -0.98 -0.88 1.08
N SER A 88 -0.43 -2.03 1.46
CA SER A 88 0.71 -2.13 2.38
C SER A 88 2.02 -1.50 1.86
N GLY A 89 2.11 -1.27 0.54
CA GLY A 89 3.21 -0.54 -0.10
C GLY A 89 2.92 0.94 -0.36
N TYR A 90 1.83 1.49 0.21
CA TYR A 90 1.40 2.85 -0.03
C TYR A 90 1.13 3.60 1.27
N ASP A 91 1.54 4.86 1.32
CA ASP A 91 0.97 5.82 2.25
C ASP A 91 -0.42 6.26 1.75
N VAL A 92 -1.41 6.20 2.61
CA VAL A 92 -2.77 6.64 2.27
C VAL A 92 -2.98 8.07 2.74
N ILE A 93 -3.01 8.99 1.78
CA ILE A 93 -3.31 10.41 2.02
C ILE A 93 -4.82 10.59 1.92
N ARG A 94 -5.47 10.91 3.04
CA ARG A 94 -6.91 11.16 3.10
C ARG A 94 -7.18 12.65 3.11
N ILE A 95 -7.90 13.11 2.09
CA ILE A 95 -8.33 14.49 1.97
C ILE A 95 -9.84 14.51 2.13
N ARG A 96 -10.33 15.19 3.17
CA ARG A 96 -11.76 15.26 3.50
C ARG A 96 -12.32 16.60 3.05
N ASN A 97 -13.44 16.56 2.32
CA ASN A 97 -14.29 17.71 2.15
C ASN A 97 -15.24 17.82 3.37
N ALA A 98 -15.20 18.94 4.08
CA ALA A 98 -15.97 19.17 5.30
C ALA A 98 -17.14 20.16 5.09
N SER A 99 -17.67 20.28 3.87
CA SER A 99 -18.86 21.10 3.61
C SER A 99 -20.12 20.42 4.17
N ASP A 100 -21.13 21.21 4.53
CA ASP A 100 -22.41 20.72 5.08
C ASP A 100 -23.13 19.78 4.11
N ASP A 101 -22.97 19.98 2.80
CA ASP A 101 -23.55 19.14 1.75
C ASP A 101 -22.96 17.74 1.67
N THR A 102 -21.78 17.51 2.28
CA THR A 102 -21.11 16.21 2.26
C THR A 102 -21.51 15.27 3.39
N ALA A 103 -22.39 15.69 4.29
CA ALA A 103 -22.87 14.86 5.41
C ALA A 103 -23.56 13.56 4.91
N THR A 104 -24.07 13.55 3.68
CA THR A 104 -24.70 12.40 3.02
C THR A 104 -23.69 11.52 2.25
N GLY A 105 -22.39 11.87 2.25
CA GLY A 105 -21.36 11.16 1.47
C GLY A 105 -21.40 11.50 -0.03
N THR A 106 -22.18 12.50 -0.44
CA THR A 106 -22.29 12.98 -1.82
C THR A 106 -21.59 14.32 -1.99
N LEU A 107 -21.16 14.61 -3.21
CA LEU A 107 -20.58 15.89 -3.60
C LEU A 107 -21.08 16.22 -5.01
N ASP A 108 -21.43 17.46 -5.29
CA ASP A 108 -21.82 17.84 -6.65
C ASP A 108 -20.66 17.64 -7.63
N LEU A 109 -21.00 17.41 -8.90
CA LEU A 109 -20.04 17.02 -9.92
C LEU A 109 -18.93 18.07 -10.13
N MET A 110 -19.29 19.36 -10.17
CA MET A 110 -18.31 20.42 -10.45
C MET A 110 -17.36 20.60 -9.27
N THR A 111 -17.88 20.63 -8.06
CA THR A 111 -17.06 20.65 -6.83
C THR A 111 -16.17 19.41 -6.72
N SER A 112 -16.64 18.24 -7.17
CA SER A 112 -15.84 17.02 -7.20
C SER A 112 -14.62 17.15 -8.12
N VAL A 113 -14.79 17.73 -9.32
CA VAL A 113 -13.70 17.97 -10.27
C VAL A 113 -12.67 18.95 -9.68
N ASP A 114 -13.12 20.03 -9.11
CA ASP A 114 -12.25 21.02 -8.47
C ASP A 114 -11.51 20.42 -7.27
N PHE A 115 -12.17 19.61 -6.46
CA PHE A 115 -11.61 18.94 -5.31
C PHE A 115 -10.50 17.96 -5.68
N VAL A 116 -10.72 17.13 -6.71
CA VAL A 116 -9.70 16.21 -7.24
C VAL A 116 -8.54 16.99 -7.85
N SER A 117 -8.81 18.06 -8.58
CA SER A 117 -7.78 18.90 -9.20
C SER A 117 -6.89 19.61 -8.16
N ALA A 118 -7.51 20.18 -7.13
CA ALA A 118 -6.80 20.81 -6.01
C ALA A 118 -5.96 19.80 -5.24
N SER A 119 -6.48 18.59 -5.01
CA SER A 119 -5.75 17.50 -4.34
C SER A 119 -4.52 17.05 -5.14
N ARG A 120 -4.66 16.92 -6.47
CA ARG A 120 -3.54 16.65 -7.38
C ARG A 120 -2.49 17.75 -7.31
N ASP A 121 -2.89 19.01 -7.37
CA ASP A 121 -1.97 20.14 -7.38
C ASP A 121 -1.24 20.32 -6.05
N MET A 122 -1.91 20.03 -4.94
CA MET A 122 -1.30 19.97 -3.62
C MET A 122 -0.19 18.90 -3.57
N LEU A 123 -0.49 17.68 -4.02
CA LEU A 123 0.45 16.57 -3.99
C LEU A 123 1.64 16.82 -4.94
N LEU A 124 1.38 17.35 -6.13
CA LEU A 124 2.43 17.71 -7.07
C LEU A 124 3.33 18.83 -6.52
N SER A 125 2.76 19.80 -5.82
CA SER A 125 3.53 20.87 -5.16
C SER A 125 4.41 20.31 -4.05
N ALA A 126 3.90 19.38 -3.25
CA ALA A 126 4.65 18.66 -2.23
C ALA A 126 5.82 17.84 -2.84
N ALA A 127 5.55 17.11 -3.93
CA ALA A 127 6.57 16.35 -4.66
C ALA A 127 7.68 17.25 -5.22
N CYS A 128 7.31 18.39 -5.82
CA CYS A 128 8.27 19.37 -6.28
C CYS A 128 9.13 19.92 -5.13
N SER A 129 8.53 20.21 -3.97
CA SER A 129 9.24 20.73 -2.80
C SER A 129 10.16 19.71 -2.16
N ALA A 130 9.77 18.43 -2.17
CA ALA A 130 10.62 17.35 -1.68
C ALA A 130 11.84 17.11 -2.57
N TRP A 131 11.70 17.34 -3.89
CA TRP A 131 12.81 17.19 -4.84
C TRP A 131 13.79 18.36 -4.82
N SER A 132 13.29 19.58 -4.76
CA SER A 132 14.14 20.77 -4.69
C SER A 132 13.48 21.85 -3.83
N ASN A 133 14.21 22.36 -2.83
CA ASN A 133 13.70 23.32 -1.84
C ASN A 133 13.55 24.74 -2.46
N LYS A 134 12.73 24.86 -3.52
CA LYS A 134 12.41 26.15 -4.15
C LYS A 134 11.04 26.63 -3.73
N ARG A 135 10.90 27.90 -3.43
CA ARG A 135 9.62 28.51 -3.05
C ARG A 135 8.60 28.60 -4.19
N ARG A 136 9.05 28.59 -5.45
CA ARG A 136 8.21 28.68 -6.65
C ARG A 136 8.78 27.83 -7.78
N TYR A 137 7.92 27.09 -8.44
CA TYR A 137 8.20 26.38 -9.69
C TYR A 137 7.44 27.11 -10.80
N ALA A 138 8.13 27.95 -11.58
CA ALA A 138 7.48 28.82 -12.56
C ALA A 138 6.77 28.02 -13.67
N SER A 139 7.45 27.60 -14.70
CA SER A 139 6.80 26.95 -15.85
C SER A 139 7.18 25.49 -16.03
N ARG A 140 8.35 25.04 -15.59
CA ARG A 140 8.80 23.66 -15.75
C ARG A 140 8.96 22.97 -14.39
N LYS A 141 8.18 21.94 -14.19
CA LYS A 141 8.24 21.09 -12.97
C LYS A 141 9.36 20.06 -13.11
N PRO A 142 10.02 19.64 -12.02
CA PRO A 142 11.00 18.56 -12.05
C PRO A 142 10.39 17.29 -12.65
N GLN A 143 11.15 16.59 -13.51
CA GLN A 143 10.65 15.35 -14.14
C GLN A 143 10.39 14.28 -13.11
N GLU A 144 11.18 14.24 -12.04
CA GLU A 144 11.05 13.31 -10.94
C GLU A 144 9.72 13.48 -10.18
N ALA A 145 9.30 14.73 -9.98
CA ALA A 145 7.99 14.99 -9.38
C ALA A 145 6.84 14.54 -10.30
N LEU A 146 7.00 14.68 -11.61
CA LEU A 146 6.02 14.18 -12.59
C LEU A 146 6.00 12.66 -12.60
N ASN A 147 7.17 12.02 -12.64
CA ASN A 147 7.27 10.55 -12.58
C ASN A 147 6.63 9.99 -11.29
N TYR A 148 6.83 10.66 -10.14
CA TYR A 148 6.16 10.30 -8.91
C TYR A 148 4.62 10.39 -9.06
N MET A 149 4.10 11.46 -9.65
CA MET A 149 2.65 11.62 -9.86
C MET A 149 2.05 10.51 -10.72
N ASP A 150 2.81 9.95 -11.68
CA ASP A 150 2.38 8.83 -12.51
C ASP A 150 2.22 7.52 -11.70
N THR A 151 2.88 7.41 -10.55
CA THR A 151 2.81 6.24 -9.67
C THR A 151 1.69 6.35 -8.62
N VAL A 152 1.23 7.56 -8.31
CA VAL A 152 0.13 7.77 -7.37
C VAL A 152 -1.18 7.20 -7.92
N ARG A 153 -1.96 6.57 -7.05
CA ARG A 153 -3.24 5.96 -7.42
C ARG A 153 -4.38 6.62 -6.65
N PHE A 154 -5.50 6.69 -7.31
CA PHE A 154 -6.75 7.10 -6.70
C PHE A 154 -7.37 5.89 -6.01
N GLY A 155 -7.59 5.97 -4.71
CA GLY A 155 -8.25 4.92 -3.92
C GLY A 155 -9.76 5.05 -3.93
N GLN A 156 -10.43 4.11 -3.27
CA GLN A 156 -11.87 4.20 -3.07
C GLN A 156 -12.21 5.31 -2.06
N THR A 157 -13.34 5.97 -2.27
CA THR A 157 -13.89 6.92 -1.30
C THR A 157 -14.40 6.19 -0.06
N GLU A 158 -14.19 6.77 1.12
CA GLU A 158 -14.61 6.17 2.39
C GLU A 158 -16.01 6.64 2.77
N TYR A 159 -16.76 5.77 3.49
CA TYR A 159 -18.14 6.06 3.91
C TYR A 159 -18.20 7.12 5.02
N GLY A 160 -19.19 8.01 4.96
CA GLY A 160 -19.55 8.97 6.03
C GLY A 160 -19.21 10.43 5.77
N SER A 161 -18.33 10.71 4.81
CA SER A 161 -18.02 12.04 4.25
C SER A 161 -17.39 11.81 2.89
N PHE A 162 -17.36 12.82 2.02
CA PHE A 162 -16.61 12.69 0.79
C PHE A 162 -15.10 12.76 1.10
N ILE A 163 -14.48 11.58 1.25
CA ILE A 163 -13.04 11.43 1.53
C ILE A 163 -12.36 10.88 0.29
N LEU A 164 -11.46 11.68 -0.26
CA LEU A 164 -10.57 11.27 -1.33
C LEU A 164 -9.37 10.55 -0.74
N ALA A 165 -9.15 9.29 -1.10
CA ALA A 165 -7.95 8.54 -0.75
C ALA A 165 -6.97 8.56 -1.92
N LEU A 166 -5.76 9.09 -1.70
CA LEU A 166 -4.64 9.03 -2.62
C LEU A 166 -3.61 8.03 -2.08
N LEU A 167 -3.23 7.08 -2.92
CA LEU A 167 -2.25 6.05 -2.60
C LEU A 167 -0.89 6.49 -3.13
N SER A 168 0.00 6.88 -2.24
CA SER A 168 1.38 7.28 -2.53
C SER A 168 2.29 6.09 -2.31
N PRO A 169 3.04 5.59 -3.33
CA PRO A 169 3.96 4.50 -3.13
C PRO A 169 5.07 4.90 -2.16
N VAL A 170 5.33 4.02 -1.19
CA VAL A 170 6.43 4.16 -0.23
C VAL A 170 7.55 3.24 -0.65
N ALA A 171 8.77 3.78 -0.75
CA ALA A 171 9.94 2.95 -0.91
C ALA A 171 10.06 1.97 0.28
N PRO A 172 10.31 0.67 0.04
CA PRO A 172 10.44 -0.28 1.13
C PRO A 172 11.53 0.17 2.08
N VAL A 173 11.19 0.29 3.37
CA VAL A 173 12.18 0.56 4.40
C VAL A 173 13.04 -0.67 4.55
N LEU A 174 14.25 -0.64 3.99
CA LEU A 174 15.27 -1.64 4.21
C LEU A 174 15.75 -1.55 5.65
N LYS A 175 15.06 -2.23 6.57
CA LYS A 175 15.62 -2.45 7.91
C LYS A 175 16.77 -3.44 7.77
N GLN A 176 17.93 -3.08 8.32
CA GLN A 176 19.22 -3.79 8.26
C GLN A 176 19.25 -5.18 8.92
N GLN A 177 18.15 -5.87 9.09
CA GLN A 177 18.11 -7.21 9.64
C GLN A 177 17.56 -8.22 8.62
N GLY A 178 18.46 -8.72 7.77
CA GLY A 178 18.33 -10.06 7.15
C GLY A 178 17.19 -10.30 6.17
N VAL A 179 16.53 -9.28 5.66
CA VAL A 179 15.53 -9.40 4.61
C VAL A 179 16.21 -9.10 3.29
N LEU A 180 16.77 -10.15 2.65
CA LEU A 180 17.07 -10.09 1.22
C LEU A 180 15.71 -9.99 0.50
N ILE A 181 15.31 -8.77 0.16
CA ILE A 181 14.27 -8.51 -0.82
C ILE A 181 14.97 -8.72 -2.15
N ASP A 182 14.54 -9.72 -2.93
CA ASP A 182 14.99 -9.88 -4.31
C ASP A 182 14.76 -8.56 -5.05
N GLN A 183 15.85 -8.02 -5.64
CA GLN A 183 15.90 -6.69 -6.26
C GLN A 183 15.15 -6.61 -7.59
N GLU A 184 14.38 -7.62 -7.98
CA GLU A 184 13.73 -7.68 -9.29
C GLU A 184 12.35 -6.99 -9.38
N GLU A 185 11.75 -6.55 -8.26
CA GLU A 185 10.61 -5.63 -8.30
C GLU A 185 11.03 -4.24 -7.79
N GLU A 186 11.75 -3.49 -8.61
CA GLU A 186 12.04 -2.08 -8.36
C GLU A 186 10.72 -1.29 -8.30
N LEU A 187 10.39 -0.81 -7.11
CA LEU A 187 9.40 0.26 -7.01
C LEU A 187 10.00 1.51 -7.70
N PRO A 188 9.22 2.24 -8.52
CA PRO A 188 9.74 3.26 -9.43
C PRO A 188 10.32 4.52 -8.76
N TYR A 189 10.66 4.46 -7.48
CA TYR A 189 11.18 5.61 -6.76
C TYR A 189 12.32 5.25 -5.80
N GLU A 190 13.57 5.31 -6.30
CA GLU A 190 14.76 5.36 -5.46
C GLU A 190 15.07 6.80 -5.04
N LYS A 191 15.17 7.03 -3.75
CA LYS A 191 15.79 8.24 -3.19
C LYS A 191 17.28 8.21 -3.52
N LYS A 192 17.71 8.87 -4.59
CA LYS A 192 19.15 9.10 -4.80
C LYS A 192 19.66 9.99 -3.65
N SER A 193 20.53 9.40 -2.81
CA SER A 193 21.31 10.13 -1.82
C SER A 193 22.26 11.08 -2.55
N TYR A 194 22.19 12.36 -2.23
CA TYR A 194 23.18 13.34 -2.70
C TYR A 194 24.46 13.20 -1.88
N PRO A 195 25.64 13.25 -2.53
CA PRO A 195 26.89 13.53 -1.82
C PRO A 195 26.88 15.00 -1.37
N HIS A 196 27.41 15.21 -0.19
CA HIS A 196 27.61 16.52 0.46
C HIS A 196 28.48 17.47 -0.38
#